data_419c96cbb66fe5b9eaaf46de0e352a4f
#
_entry.id   419c96cbb66fe5b9eaaf46de0e352a4f
#
_cell.length_a   1.000
_cell.length_b   1.000
_cell.length_c   1.000
_cell.angle_alpha   90.00
_cell.angle_beta   90.00
_cell.angle_gamma   90.00
#
_symmetry.space_group_name_H-M   'P 1'
#
loop_
_entity.id
_entity.type
_entity.pdbx_description
1 polymer ?
#
loop_
_entity_poly.entity_id
_entity_poly.type
_entity_poly.pdbx_seq_one_letter_code
_entity_poly.pdbx_strand_id
1 'polypeptide(L)'
;MIIIDWFLYILFTINVLYLLVHSLASCKFSLPKTDKATKHKRFAILIPAYKEDAVIHECVHSCLQQDYPVDHFETIVISDRMQPETNASLAALPIRLVEVHFEKSTKSKSLNVGMAAIGDDFDIALVLDADNVIPSDYLSDINDLFANPDVEAVQTHRIAKNMNNDMALLDAVSEEINNTIFRLGHAKLGLSAALIGSGMAFRYDLFRDTMLNICLLYTSPSPRD
;
A
#
# COMPACT_ATOMS: atom_id res chain seq x y z
N MET A 1 -10.19 37.38 -27.00
CA MET A 1 -11.35 36.67 -26.47
C MET A 1 -11.51 35.32 -27.17
N ILE A 2 -11.81 35.25 -28.45
CA ILE A 2 -12.05 33.99 -29.20
C ILE A 2 -10.94 32.92 -29.06
N ILE A 3 -9.67 33.30 -29.07
CA ILE A 3 -8.53 32.34 -28.95
C ILE A 3 -8.51 31.69 -27.57
N ILE A 4 -8.77 32.46 -26.50
CA ILE A 4 -8.82 31.96 -25.12
C ILE A 4 -10.01 31.01 -24.96
N ASP A 5 -11.15 31.35 -25.54
CA ASP A 5 -12.36 30.52 -25.48
C ASP A 5 -12.14 29.16 -26.17
N TRP A 6 -11.50 29.14 -27.35
CA TRP A 6 -11.13 27.92 -28.05
C TRP A 6 -10.09 27.10 -27.28
N PHE A 7 -9.09 27.74 -26.65
CA PHE A 7 -8.12 27.05 -25.84
C PHE A 7 -8.77 26.37 -24.63
N LEU A 8 -9.64 27.08 -23.91
CA LEU A 8 -10.38 26.49 -22.78
C LEU A 8 -11.29 25.36 -23.22
N TYR A 9 -12.01 25.52 -24.35
CA TYR A 9 -12.86 24.48 -24.89
C TYR A 9 -12.07 23.20 -25.20
N ILE A 10 -10.95 23.33 -25.89
CA ILE A 10 -10.08 22.18 -26.22
C ILE A 10 -9.56 21.53 -24.94
N LEU A 11 -9.08 22.33 -23.98
CA LEU A 11 -8.56 21.85 -22.71
C LEU A 11 -9.61 21.04 -21.93
N PHE A 12 -10.83 21.57 -21.79
CA PHE A 12 -11.91 20.86 -21.11
C PHE A 12 -12.37 19.63 -21.87
N THR A 13 -12.43 19.70 -23.20
CA THR A 13 -12.81 18.54 -24.03
C THR A 13 -11.82 17.39 -23.85
N ILE A 14 -10.51 17.67 -23.86
CA ILE A 14 -9.47 16.65 -23.62
C ILE A 14 -9.63 16.02 -22.24
N ASN A 15 -9.86 16.82 -21.19
CA ASN A 15 -10.07 16.31 -19.84
C ASN A 15 -11.32 15.43 -19.72
N VAL A 16 -12.43 15.85 -20.32
CA VAL A 16 -13.68 15.06 -20.31
C VAL A 16 -13.50 13.76 -21.07
N LEU A 17 -12.85 13.77 -22.24
CA LEU A 17 -12.55 12.57 -23.02
C LEU A 17 -11.62 11.62 -22.26
N TYR A 18 -10.60 12.15 -21.59
CA TYR A 18 -9.71 11.38 -20.73
C TYR A 18 -10.49 10.63 -19.65
N LEU A 19 -11.31 11.33 -18.86
CA LEU A 19 -12.13 10.73 -17.81
C LEU A 19 -13.12 9.70 -18.36
N LEU A 20 -13.75 10.00 -19.51
CA LEU A 20 -14.70 9.10 -20.16
C LEU A 20 -14.02 7.79 -20.60
N VAL A 21 -12.87 7.86 -21.25
CA VAL A 21 -12.14 6.67 -21.72
C VAL A 21 -11.74 5.78 -20.55
N HIS A 22 -11.18 6.36 -19.46
CA HIS A 22 -10.75 5.60 -18.29
C HIS A 22 -11.94 5.02 -17.50
N SER A 23 -13.05 5.77 -17.40
CA SER A 23 -14.29 5.25 -16.80
C SER A 23 -14.86 4.08 -17.61
N LEU A 24 -14.91 4.18 -18.94
CA LEU A 24 -15.40 3.09 -19.78
C LEU A 24 -14.48 1.86 -19.73
N ALA A 25 -13.16 2.07 -19.66
CA ALA A 25 -12.19 0.99 -19.50
C ALA A 25 -12.39 0.26 -18.16
N SER A 26 -12.67 0.99 -17.08
CA SER A 26 -12.92 0.39 -15.76
C SER A 26 -14.25 -0.37 -15.68
N CYS A 27 -15.30 0.07 -16.39
CA CYS A 27 -16.61 -0.60 -16.39
C CYS A 27 -16.63 -2.00 -17.03
N LYS A 28 -15.69 -2.30 -17.92
CA LYS A 28 -15.57 -3.63 -18.57
C LYS A 28 -14.76 -4.63 -17.73
N PHE A 29 -14.89 -4.55 -16.44
CA PHE A 29 -14.05 -5.31 -15.53
C PHE A 29 -14.62 -6.71 -15.22
N SER A 30 -13.91 -7.73 -15.67
CA SER A 30 -13.68 -8.95 -14.89
C SER A 30 -12.27 -8.84 -14.31
N LEU A 31 -12.11 -9.10 -13.00
CA LEU A 31 -10.78 -9.30 -12.41
C LEU A 31 -9.97 -10.21 -13.35
N PRO A 32 -8.70 -9.94 -13.61
CA PRO A 32 -7.90 -10.92 -14.32
C PRO A 32 -8.11 -12.24 -13.59
N LYS A 33 -8.48 -13.31 -14.34
CA LYS A 33 -8.47 -14.64 -13.76
C LYS A 33 -7.01 -14.91 -13.41
N THR A 34 -6.67 -14.70 -12.17
CA THR A 34 -5.39 -15.15 -11.64
C THR A 34 -5.49 -16.66 -11.51
N ASP A 35 -4.60 -17.37 -12.17
CA ASP A 35 -4.41 -18.77 -11.86
C ASP A 35 -4.00 -18.88 -10.39
N LYS A 36 -4.61 -19.80 -9.65
CA LYS A 36 -4.24 -20.00 -8.25
C LYS A 36 -2.76 -20.36 -8.17
N ALA A 37 -2.05 -19.69 -7.31
CA ALA A 37 -0.65 -19.99 -7.08
C ALA A 37 -0.47 -21.43 -6.59
N THR A 38 0.46 -22.15 -7.20
CA THR A 38 0.80 -23.53 -6.80
C THR A 38 1.72 -23.59 -5.59
N LYS A 39 2.32 -22.46 -5.21
CA LYS A 39 3.26 -22.34 -4.09
C LYS A 39 2.95 -21.11 -3.27
N HIS A 40 3.11 -21.22 -1.96
CA HIS A 40 3.04 -20.09 -1.05
C HIS A 40 4.38 -19.33 -1.08
N LYS A 41 4.30 -18.04 -1.36
CA LYS A 41 5.44 -17.11 -1.29
C LYS A 41 5.60 -16.60 0.13
N ARG A 42 6.79 -16.19 0.49
CA ARG A 42 7.11 -15.67 1.81
C ARG A 42 6.98 -14.15 1.85
N PHE A 43 6.13 -13.64 2.77
CA PHE A 43 5.81 -12.22 2.89
C PHE A 43 6.55 -11.56 4.06
N ALA A 44 7.15 -10.40 3.82
CA ALA A 44 7.52 -9.42 4.84
C ALA A 44 6.45 -8.32 4.88
N ILE A 45 5.66 -8.27 5.95
CA ILE A 45 4.61 -7.24 6.15
C ILE A 45 5.23 -6.11 6.97
N LEU A 46 5.51 -4.98 6.32
CA LEU A 46 6.19 -3.82 6.89
C LEU A 46 5.16 -2.76 7.30
N ILE A 47 5.10 -2.46 8.60
CA ILE A 47 4.15 -1.50 9.18
C ILE A 47 4.95 -0.38 9.86
N PRO A 48 5.27 0.71 9.16
CA PRO A 48 5.86 1.89 9.77
C PRO A 48 4.82 2.63 10.62
N ALA A 49 5.06 2.74 11.93
CA ALA A 49 4.15 3.35 12.91
C ALA A 49 4.84 4.52 13.61
N TYR A 50 4.32 5.73 13.42
CA TYR A 50 4.81 6.94 14.08
C TYR A 50 3.70 7.54 14.96
N LYS A 51 3.77 7.35 16.28
CA LYS A 51 2.75 7.80 17.25
C LYS A 51 1.33 7.28 16.93
N GLU A 52 1.22 6.05 16.47
CA GLU A 52 -0.04 5.41 16.03
C GLU A 52 -0.60 4.47 17.11
N ASP A 53 -0.39 4.80 18.41
CA ASP A 53 -0.75 3.98 19.55
C ASP A 53 -2.22 3.54 19.57
N ALA A 54 -3.12 4.40 19.08
CA ALA A 54 -4.55 4.16 19.11
C ALA A 54 -5.05 3.10 18.10
N VAL A 55 -4.31 2.87 17.02
CA VAL A 55 -4.80 2.08 15.87
C VAL A 55 -3.94 0.87 15.54
N ILE A 56 -2.67 0.86 15.94
CA ILE A 56 -1.70 -0.17 15.56
C ILE A 56 -2.12 -1.60 15.91
N HIS A 57 -2.77 -1.79 17.05
CA HIS A 57 -3.20 -3.12 17.50
C HIS A 57 -4.20 -3.77 16.55
N GLU A 58 -5.15 -3.01 16.02
CA GLU A 58 -6.13 -3.53 15.08
C GLU A 58 -5.49 -3.94 13.75
N CYS A 59 -4.55 -3.13 13.25
CA CYS A 59 -3.74 -3.46 12.08
C CYS A 59 -2.97 -4.78 12.29
N VAL A 60 -2.20 -4.87 13.38
CA VAL A 60 -1.39 -6.07 13.69
C VAL A 60 -2.27 -7.30 13.86
N HIS A 61 -3.39 -7.20 14.57
CA HIS A 61 -4.32 -8.32 14.71
C HIS A 61 -4.86 -8.81 13.37
N SER A 62 -5.21 -7.91 12.45
CA SER A 62 -5.67 -8.30 11.12
C SER A 62 -4.57 -9.01 10.31
N CYS A 63 -3.30 -8.60 10.48
CA CYS A 63 -2.15 -9.27 9.86
C CYS A 63 -1.92 -10.68 10.43
N LEU A 64 -2.15 -10.89 11.72
CA LEU A 64 -1.99 -12.19 12.37
C LEU A 64 -3.16 -13.16 12.10
N GLN A 65 -4.31 -12.66 11.66
CA GLN A 65 -5.52 -13.44 11.36
C GLN A 65 -5.62 -13.83 9.88
N GLN A 66 -4.50 -13.91 9.17
CA GLN A 66 -4.50 -14.28 7.75
C GLN A 66 -4.74 -15.78 7.58
N ASP A 67 -5.57 -16.13 6.59
CA ASP A 67 -5.76 -17.50 6.12
C ASP A 67 -4.61 -17.89 5.17
N TYR A 68 -3.42 -17.93 5.73
CA TYR A 68 -2.15 -18.18 5.05
C TYR A 68 -1.19 -18.93 5.97
N PRO A 69 -0.29 -19.81 5.47
CA PRO A 69 0.61 -20.56 6.33
C PRO A 69 1.48 -19.63 7.20
N VAL A 70 1.46 -19.84 8.50
CA VAL A 70 2.08 -18.95 9.50
C VAL A 70 3.61 -18.85 9.38
N ASP A 71 4.26 -19.85 8.78
CA ASP A 71 5.69 -19.87 8.49
C ASP A 71 6.06 -19.15 7.18
N HIS A 72 5.05 -18.68 6.43
CA HIS A 72 5.21 -18.00 5.15
C HIS A 72 4.93 -16.49 5.23
N PHE A 73 4.78 -15.92 6.40
CA PHE A 73 4.75 -14.47 6.55
C PHE A 73 5.31 -14.02 7.90
N GLU A 74 5.86 -12.84 7.93
CA GLU A 74 6.32 -12.19 9.15
C GLU A 74 5.76 -10.76 9.18
N THR A 75 5.18 -10.37 10.31
CA THR A 75 4.70 -9.01 10.55
C THR A 75 5.78 -8.22 11.26
N ILE A 76 6.24 -7.13 10.67
CA ILE A 76 7.32 -6.27 11.15
C ILE A 76 6.74 -4.89 11.45
N VAL A 77 6.65 -4.53 12.72
CA VAL A 77 6.26 -3.20 13.17
C VAL A 77 7.49 -2.36 13.42
N ILE A 78 7.62 -1.25 12.70
CA ILE A 78 8.68 -0.28 12.91
C ILE A 78 8.10 0.85 13.76
N SER A 79 8.36 0.76 15.06
CA SER A 79 7.82 1.65 16.09
C SER A 79 8.69 2.89 16.24
N ASP A 80 8.19 4.05 15.83
CA ASP A 80 8.86 5.33 16.01
C ASP A 80 8.03 6.22 16.94
N ARG A 81 8.59 6.53 18.12
CA ARG A 81 7.98 7.37 19.16
C ARG A 81 6.60 6.89 19.64
N MET A 82 6.38 5.58 19.65
CA MET A 82 5.22 4.96 20.28
C MET A 82 5.38 4.95 21.80
N GLN A 83 4.28 4.82 22.53
CA GLN A 83 4.29 4.72 23.99
C GLN A 83 4.94 3.40 24.44
N PRO A 84 5.69 3.39 25.57
CA PRO A 84 6.32 2.17 26.09
C PRO A 84 5.30 1.03 26.36
N GLU A 85 4.10 1.38 26.82
CA GLU A 85 3.03 0.41 27.06
C GLU A 85 2.56 -0.25 25.77
N THR A 86 2.44 0.52 24.67
CA THR A 86 2.10 0.01 23.34
C THR A 86 3.19 -0.91 22.85
N ASN A 87 4.47 -0.52 22.93
CA ASN A 87 5.59 -1.37 22.55
C ASN A 87 5.65 -2.66 23.36
N ALA A 88 5.43 -2.60 24.67
CA ALA A 88 5.41 -3.79 25.52
C ALA A 88 4.28 -4.77 25.11
N SER A 89 3.10 -4.25 24.79
CA SER A 89 1.97 -5.07 24.34
C SER A 89 2.20 -5.68 22.95
N LEU A 90 2.83 -4.94 22.03
CA LEU A 90 3.21 -5.44 20.71
C LEU A 90 4.30 -6.50 20.78
N ALA A 91 5.29 -6.34 21.65
CA ALA A 91 6.36 -7.31 21.87
C ALA A 91 5.88 -8.66 22.42
N ALA A 92 4.67 -8.72 23.00
CA ALA A 92 4.05 -9.96 23.46
C ALA A 92 3.36 -10.74 22.33
N LEU A 93 3.21 -10.16 21.13
CA LEU A 93 2.60 -10.79 19.95
C LEU A 93 3.67 -11.50 19.10
N PRO A 94 3.29 -12.48 18.26
CA PRO A 94 4.20 -13.19 17.36
C PRO A 94 4.57 -12.31 16.14
N ILE A 95 5.20 -11.18 16.41
CA ILE A 95 5.65 -10.21 15.41
C ILE A 95 7.11 -9.82 15.67
N ARG A 96 7.73 -9.16 14.70
CA ARG A 96 9.02 -8.48 14.92
C ARG A 96 8.77 -7.01 15.22
N LEU A 97 9.08 -6.58 16.43
CA LEU A 97 9.06 -5.17 16.80
C LEU A 97 10.46 -4.58 16.62
N VAL A 98 10.55 -3.50 15.84
CA VAL A 98 11.78 -2.74 15.59
C VAL A 98 11.56 -1.33 16.14
N GLU A 99 12.09 -1.06 17.33
CA GLU A 99 12.00 0.26 17.94
C GLU A 99 13.05 1.21 17.35
N VAL A 100 12.61 2.37 16.91
CA VAL A 100 13.47 3.42 16.34
C VAL A 100 13.15 4.78 16.94
N HIS A 101 14.12 5.66 16.87
CA HIS A 101 13.93 7.04 17.29
C HIS A 101 14.71 7.98 16.36
N PHE A 102 14.00 8.54 15.39
CA PHE A 102 14.62 9.48 14.45
C PHE A 102 14.46 10.92 14.96
N GLU A 103 15.47 11.76 14.71
CA GLU A 103 15.34 13.21 14.90
C GLU A 103 14.24 13.76 13.98
N LYS A 104 14.28 13.32 12.71
CA LYS A 104 13.29 13.61 11.68
C LYS A 104 12.75 12.31 11.12
N SER A 105 11.55 11.97 11.51
CA SER A 105 10.85 10.73 11.12
C SER A 105 10.35 10.83 9.69
N THR A 106 10.60 9.79 8.89
CA THR A 106 10.01 9.63 7.56
C THR A 106 9.68 8.17 7.33
N LYS A 107 8.62 7.90 6.55
CA LYS A 107 8.21 6.54 6.21
C LYS A 107 9.35 5.75 5.53
N SER A 108 10.10 6.39 4.64
CA SER A 108 11.23 5.75 3.96
C SER A 108 12.34 5.30 4.92
N LYS A 109 12.68 6.12 5.92
CA LYS A 109 13.67 5.73 6.94
C LYS A 109 13.20 4.54 7.75
N SER A 110 11.93 4.54 8.18
CA SER A 110 11.34 3.43 8.92
C SER A 110 11.38 2.13 8.09
N LEU A 111 10.95 2.19 6.83
CA LEU A 111 10.97 1.04 5.93
C LEU A 111 12.38 0.48 5.73
N ASN A 112 13.39 1.35 5.56
CA ASN A 112 14.78 0.91 5.41
C ASN A 112 15.33 0.21 6.67
N VAL A 113 15.03 0.73 7.85
CA VAL A 113 15.42 0.07 9.09
C VAL A 113 14.68 -1.24 9.27
N GLY A 114 13.39 -1.30 8.94
CA GLY A 114 12.60 -2.54 8.94
C GLY A 114 13.22 -3.59 8.01
N MET A 115 13.54 -3.21 6.77
CA MET A 115 14.19 -4.09 5.79
C MET A 115 15.56 -4.59 6.28
N ALA A 116 16.38 -3.71 6.87
CA ALA A 116 17.67 -4.10 7.42
C ALA A 116 17.56 -5.07 8.61
N ALA A 117 16.46 -5.07 9.33
CA ALA A 117 16.23 -5.93 10.49
C ALA A 117 15.80 -7.36 10.16
N ILE A 118 15.38 -7.66 8.92
CA ILE A 118 14.73 -8.94 8.57
C ILE A 118 15.55 -9.85 7.64
N GLY A 119 16.61 -9.38 7.02
CA GLY A 119 17.37 -10.20 6.06
C GLY A 119 16.65 -10.43 4.73
N ASP A 120 17.15 -11.37 3.93
CA ASP A 120 16.80 -11.53 2.50
C ASP A 120 15.90 -12.74 2.18
N ASP A 121 15.36 -13.43 3.18
CA ASP A 121 14.63 -14.69 2.99
C ASP A 121 13.11 -14.48 2.80
N PHE A 122 12.76 -13.53 1.92
CA PHE A 122 11.37 -13.22 1.56
C PHE A 122 11.21 -13.10 0.05
N ASP A 123 10.00 -13.39 -0.45
CA ASP A 123 9.63 -13.25 -1.86
C ASP A 123 8.91 -11.93 -2.13
N ILE A 124 8.12 -11.45 -1.16
CA ILE A 124 7.25 -10.28 -1.31
C ILE A 124 7.41 -9.35 -0.10
N ALA A 125 7.60 -8.06 -0.36
CA ALA A 125 7.47 -6.99 0.62
C ALA A 125 6.09 -6.36 0.50
N LEU A 126 5.33 -6.37 1.60
CA LEU A 126 4.01 -5.73 1.71
C LEU A 126 4.11 -4.54 2.66
N VAL A 127 3.74 -3.35 2.19
CA VAL A 127 3.74 -2.12 2.99
C VAL A 127 2.31 -1.76 3.38
N LEU A 128 2.04 -1.66 4.68
CA LEU A 128 0.76 -1.24 5.25
C LEU A 128 0.95 -0.02 6.15
N ASP A 129 -0.02 0.89 6.17
CA ASP A 129 -0.09 1.93 7.20
C ASP A 129 -0.63 1.33 8.51
N ALA A 130 -0.26 1.92 9.63
CA ALA A 130 -0.60 1.44 10.96
C ALA A 130 -2.11 1.46 11.29
N ASP A 131 -2.90 2.18 10.52
CA ASP A 131 -4.36 2.29 10.63
C ASP A 131 -5.14 1.35 9.68
N ASN A 132 -4.44 0.61 8.85
CA ASN A 132 -5.07 -0.30 7.87
C ASN A 132 -5.49 -1.62 8.51
N VAL A 133 -6.65 -2.13 8.10
CA VAL A 133 -7.15 -3.46 8.44
C VAL A 133 -7.30 -4.25 7.16
N ILE A 134 -6.74 -5.44 7.13
CA ILE A 134 -6.77 -6.32 5.96
C ILE A 134 -7.71 -7.52 6.18
N PRO A 135 -8.44 -7.99 5.15
CA PRO A 135 -9.26 -9.20 5.26
C PRO A 135 -8.38 -10.46 5.39
N SER A 136 -8.96 -11.56 5.84
CA SER A 136 -8.23 -12.81 6.13
C SER A 136 -7.63 -13.50 4.89
N ASP A 137 -8.17 -13.28 3.72
CA ASP A 137 -7.75 -13.83 2.43
C ASP A 137 -6.72 -12.96 1.68
N TYR A 138 -6.34 -11.82 2.27
CA TYR A 138 -5.53 -10.80 1.61
C TYR A 138 -4.17 -11.28 1.11
N LEU A 139 -3.45 -12.07 1.92
CA LEU A 139 -2.15 -12.61 1.51
C LEU A 139 -2.30 -13.68 0.42
N SER A 140 -3.37 -14.47 0.47
CA SER A 140 -3.67 -15.48 -0.55
C SER A 140 -3.96 -14.83 -1.90
N ASP A 141 -4.75 -13.76 -1.92
CA ASP A 141 -5.07 -13.01 -3.13
C ASP A 141 -3.83 -12.37 -3.76
N ILE A 142 -2.97 -11.76 -2.93
CA ILE A 142 -1.69 -11.20 -3.42
C ILE A 142 -0.78 -12.31 -3.94
N ASN A 143 -0.70 -13.44 -3.25
CA ASN A 143 0.10 -14.59 -3.69
C ASN A 143 -0.31 -15.07 -5.08
N ASP A 144 -1.61 -15.15 -5.36
CA ASP A 144 -2.16 -15.52 -6.66
C ASP A 144 -1.78 -14.52 -7.76
N LEU A 145 -1.79 -13.20 -7.45
CA LEU A 145 -1.34 -12.17 -8.40
C LEU A 145 0.15 -12.32 -8.76
N PHE A 146 1.00 -12.60 -7.78
CA PHE A 146 2.44 -12.82 -7.99
C PHE A 146 2.78 -14.22 -8.54
N ALA A 147 1.79 -15.08 -8.80
CA ALA A 147 2.00 -16.29 -9.60
C ALA A 147 2.43 -15.94 -11.04
N ASN A 148 1.96 -14.81 -11.56
CA ASN A 148 2.44 -14.26 -12.83
C ASN A 148 3.85 -13.68 -12.65
N PRO A 149 4.88 -14.19 -13.40
CA PRO A 149 6.25 -13.71 -13.29
C PRO A 149 6.44 -12.25 -13.74
N ASP A 150 5.53 -11.71 -14.54
CA ASP A 150 5.59 -10.34 -15.05
C ASP A 150 5.08 -9.30 -14.04
N VAL A 151 4.48 -9.75 -12.92
CA VAL A 151 4.01 -8.86 -11.87
C VAL A 151 5.16 -8.53 -10.92
N GLU A 152 5.56 -7.28 -10.90
CA GLU A 152 6.62 -6.75 -10.03
C GLU A 152 6.07 -5.98 -8.83
N ALA A 153 4.94 -5.29 -9.01
CA ALA A 153 4.28 -4.50 -7.98
C ALA A 153 2.75 -4.60 -8.10
N VAL A 154 2.07 -4.59 -6.97
CA VAL A 154 0.61 -4.61 -6.85
C VAL A 154 0.18 -3.48 -5.93
N GLN A 155 -0.76 -2.65 -6.36
CA GLN A 155 -1.51 -1.75 -5.51
C GLN A 155 -2.86 -2.36 -5.23
N THR A 156 -3.15 -2.63 -3.97
CA THR A 156 -4.46 -3.18 -3.59
C THR A 156 -5.53 -2.10 -3.53
N HIS A 157 -6.79 -2.52 -3.64
CA HIS A 157 -7.93 -1.64 -3.54
C HIS A 157 -8.14 -1.25 -2.07
N ARG A 158 -8.10 0.04 -1.78
CA ARG A 158 -8.38 0.59 -0.45
C ARG A 158 -9.84 0.99 -0.35
N ILE A 159 -10.45 0.60 0.76
CA ILE A 159 -11.83 0.96 1.10
C ILE A 159 -11.80 1.78 2.38
N ALA A 160 -12.60 2.84 2.44
CA ALA A 160 -12.71 3.63 3.65
C ALA A 160 -13.29 2.79 4.79
N LYS A 161 -12.61 2.78 5.95
CA LYS A 161 -13.01 2.03 7.13
C LYS A 161 -14.29 2.59 7.79
N ASN A 162 -14.46 3.91 7.73
CA ASN A 162 -15.56 4.64 8.36
C ASN A 162 -16.32 5.45 7.32
N MET A 163 -17.65 5.40 7.36
CA MET A 163 -18.56 6.21 6.54
C MET A 163 -19.69 6.82 7.41
N ASN A 164 -19.34 7.21 8.65
CA ASN A 164 -20.29 7.59 9.69
C ASN A 164 -20.63 9.08 9.70
N ASN A 165 -20.05 9.87 8.83
CA ASN A 165 -20.35 11.29 8.63
C ASN A 165 -20.12 11.71 7.18
N ASP A 166 -20.61 12.90 6.80
CA ASP A 166 -20.59 13.39 5.41
C ASP A 166 -19.16 13.55 4.87
N MET A 167 -18.18 13.93 5.70
CA MET A 167 -16.78 14.07 5.29
C MET A 167 -16.15 12.70 5.02
N ALA A 168 -16.38 11.73 5.90
CA ALA A 168 -15.89 10.36 5.68
C ALA A 168 -16.53 9.71 4.44
N LEU A 169 -17.80 10.03 4.15
CA LEU A 169 -18.46 9.59 2.92
C LEU A 169 -17.83 10.22 1.68
N LEU A 170 -17.52 11.52 1.71
CA LEU A 170 -16.84 12.21 0.61
C LEU A 170 -15.44 11.63 0.37
N ASP A 171 -14.68 11.34 1.43
CA ASP A 171 -13.37 10.70 1.32
C ASP A 171 -13.48 9.30 0.72
N ALA A 172 -14.47 8.51 1.15
CA ALA A 172 -14.74 7.18 0.60
C ALA A 172 -15.07 7.24 -0.91
N VAL A 173 -15.91 8.16 -1.33
CA VAL A 173 -16.26 8.37 -2.75
C VAL A 173 -15.05 8.84 -3.56
N SER A 174 -14.26 9.75 -3.00
CA SER A 174 -13.03 10.23 -3.65
C SER A 174 -12.02 9.10 -3.85
N GLU A 175 -11.83 8.25 -2.83
CA GLU A 175 -10.94 7.10 -2.93
C GLU A 175 -11.45 6.08 -3.96
N GLU A 176 -12.77 5.83 -4.02
CA GLU A 176 -13.35 4.92 -5.01
C GLU A 176 -13.21 5.45 -6.45
N ILE A 177 -13.37 6.75 -6.67
CA ILE A 177 -13.09 7.39 -7.96
C ILE A 177 -11.62 7.19 -8.35
N ASN A 178 -10.69 7.39 -7.42
CA ASN A 178 -9.26 7.19 -7.63
C ASN A 178 -8.95 5.73 -7.97
N ASN A 179 -9.50 4.79 -7.23
CA ASN A 179 -9.33 3.35 -7.46
C ASN A 179 -9.86 2.97 -8.85
N THR A 180 -11.05 3.42 -9.20
CA THR A 180 -11.75 3.02 -10.42
C THR A 180 -11.18 3.69 -11.67
N ILE A 181 -11.12 5.03 -11.70
CA ILE A 181 -10.75 5.78 -12.90
C ILE A 181 -9.22 5.82 -13.07
N PHE A 182 -8.50 6.27 -12.03
CA PHE A 182 -7.08 6.59 -12.15
C PHE A 182 -6.13 5.42 -11.89
N ARG A 183 -6.62 4.30 -11.34
CA ARG A 183 -5.79 3.09 -11.15
C ARG A 183 -6.27 1.96 -12.05
N LEU A 184 -7.49 1.49 -11.84
CA LEU A 184 -8.04 0.38 -12.60
C LEU A 184 -8.20 0.71 -14.09
N GLY A 185 -8.76 1.89 -14.43
CA GLY A 185 -8.90 2.35 -15.80
C GLY A 185 -7.55 2.45 -16.52
N HIS A 186 -6.51 2.98 -15.86
CA HIS A 186 -5.15 3.01 -16.39
C HIS A 186 -4.59 1.59 -16.62
N ALA A 187 -4.65 0.72 -15.62
CA ALA A 187 -4.15 -0.64 -15.71
C ALA A 187 -4.83 -1.43 -16.84
N LYS A 188 -6.14 -1.22 -17.05
CA LYS A 188 -6.89 -1.85 -18.14
C LYS A 188 -6.51 -1.39 -19.55
N LEU A 189 -5.98 -0.19 -19.67
CA LEU A 189 -5.45 0.35 -20.92
C LEU A 189 -3.97 0.00 -21.12
N GLY A 190 -3.37 -0.81 -20.25
CA GLY A 190 -1.95 -1.16 -20.29
C GLY A 190 -1.02 -0.02 -19.84
N LEU A 191 -1.56 0.96 -19.14
CA LEU A 191 -0.80 2.06 -18.53
C LEU A 191 -0.42 1.71 -17.09
N SER A 192 0.60 2.38 -16.56
CA SER A 192 0.99 2.25 -15.16
C SER A 192 -0.04 2.90 -14.24
N ALA A 193 -0.34 2.23 -13.12
CA ALA A 193 -1.16 2.77 -12.05
C ALA A 193 -0.28 3.37 -10.94
N ALA A 194 -0.76 4.45 -10.31
CA ALA A 194 -0.04 5.09 -9.22
C ALA A 194 -0.08 4.25 -7.94
N LEU A 195 1.05 4.13 -7.27
CA LEU A 195 1.19 3.60 -5.92
C LEU A 195 0.87 4.71 -4.90
N ILE A 196 0.18 4.37 -3.82
CA ILE A 196 -0.39 5.35 -2.88
C ILE A 196 0.18 5.30 -1.46
N GLY A 197 1.26 4.55 -1.28
CA GLY A 197 1.98 4.52 -0.01
C GLY A 197 1.53 3.42 0.95
N SER A 198 0.35 2.84 0.81
CA SER A 198 -0.14 1.74 1.64
C SER A 198 -0.93 0.71 0.84
N GLY A 199 -0.99 -0.53 1.32
CA GLY A 199 -1.56 -1.64 0.56
C GLY A 199 -0.77 -1.91 -0.72
N MET A 200 0.54 -1.77 -0.68
CA MET A 200 1.45 -2.00 -1.79
C MET A 200 2.26 -3.27 -1.54
N ALA A 201 2.25 -4.18 -2.51
CA ALA A 201 3.09 -5.36 -2.50
C ALA A 201 4.08 -5.32 -3.67
N PHE A 202 5.30 -5.76 -3.42
CA PHE A 202 6.41 -5.75 -4.37
C PHE A 202 7.17 -7.06 -4.32
N ARG A 203 7.84 -7.45 -5.41
CA ARG A 203 8.93 -8.42 -5.29
C ARG A 203 9.96 -7.89 -4.30
N TYR A 204 10.37 -8.75 -3.40
CA TYR A 204 11.20 -8.34 -2.25
C TYR A 204 12.54 -7.76 -2.67
N ASP A 205 13.24 -8.39 -3.61
CA ASP A 205 14.51 -7.95 -4.16
C ASP A 205 14.40 -6.57 -4.83
N LEU A 206 13.39 -6.37 -5.68
CA LEU A 206 13.11 -5.09 -6.33
C LEU A 206 12.85 -3.97 -5.31
N PHE A 207 12.03 -4.27 -4.28
CA PHE A 207 11.70 -3.30 -3.24
C PHE A 207 12.93 -2.92 -2.43
N ARG A 208 13.73 -3.91 -1.99
CA ARG A 208 14.96 -3.70 -1.24
C ARG A 208 15.95 -2.84 -2.01
N ASP A 209 16.23 -3.19 -3.25
CA ASP A 209 17.21 -2.47 -4.08
C ASP A 209 16.74 -1.03 -4.37
N THR A 210 15.44 -0.84 -4.59
CA THR A 210 14.85 0.49 -4.77
C THR A 210 14.96 1.33 -3.50
N MET A 211 14.60 0.78 -2.34
CA MET A 211 14.63 1.49 -1.07
C MET A 211 16.05 1.88 -0.66
N LEU A 212 17.04 1.02 -0.85
CA LEU A 212 18.46 1.33 -0.59
C LEU A 212 18.94 2.50 -1.45
N ASN A 213 18.53 2.59 -2.71
CA ASN A 213 18.89 3.68 -3.62
C ASN A 213 18.17 4.99 -3.29
N ILE A 214 16.90 4.95 -2.90
CA ILE A 214 16.11 6.15 -2.54
C ILE A 214 16.67 6.82 -1.27
N CYS A 215 17.14 6.07 -0.30
CA CYS A 215 17.69 6.61 0.94
C CYS A 215 18.96 7.46 0.74
N LEU A 216 19.67 7.24 -0.36
CA LEU A 216 20.87 8.03 -0.74
C LEU A 216 20.49 9.35 -1.45
N LEU A 217 19.28 9.49 -1.98
CA LEU A 217 18.90 10.59 -2.87
C LEU A 217 17.81 11.53 -2.31
N TYR A 218 17.03 11.14 -1.28
CA TYR A 218 15.85 11.89 -0.87
C TYR A 218 15.89 12.36 0.58
N THR A 219 16.19 13.62 0.77
CA THR A 219 15.80 14.44 1.93
C THR A 219 14.59 15.31 1.57
N SER A 220 13.57 14.77 0.90
CA SER A 220 12.35 15.53 0.63
C SER A 220 11.57 15.72 1.93
N PRO A 221 11.22 16.96 2.33
CA PRO A 221 10.36 17.18 3.47
C PRO A 221 8.99 16.53 3.22
N SER A 222 8.52 15.77 4.20
CA SER A 222 7.15 15.25 4.18
C SER A 222 6.16 16.40 4.39
N PRO A 223 4.97 16.40 3.76
CA PRO A 223 3.92 17.39 4.08
C PRO A 223 3.43 17.36 5.53
N ARG A 224 3.90 16.39 6.33
CA ARG A 224 3.60 16.24 7.77
C ARG A 224 4.66 16.87 8.69
N ASP A 225 5.67 17.54 8.14
CA ASP A 225 6.73 18.26 8.89
C ASP A 225 6.36 19.73 9.20
#